data_9b1a4f2dc7def499006331124986785a
#
_entry.id   9b1a4f2dc7def499006331124986785a
#
_cell.length_a   1.000
_cell.length_b   1.000
_cell.length_c   1.000
_cell.angle_alpha   90.00
_cell.angle_beta   90.00
_cell.angle_gamma   90.00
#
_symmetry.space_group_name_H-M   'P 1'
#
loop_
_entity.id
_entity.type
_entity.pdbx_description
1 polymer ?
#
loop_
_entity_poly.entity_id
_entity_poly.type
_entity_poly.pdbx_seq_one_letter_code
_entity_poly.pdbx_strand_id
1 'polypeptide(L)'
;MFRYTFLVLSTVFLVSCAQLGSIVQSGSTQNEDISPFANEITEEEILNQFSDVPFPPDTILDLTKSVVVGAEENWFGQIFFNSNRSSNEVFSYFKDHMPDTGWFLIMEQQGNQIFLVYEKDLRVAIVNIARKRAGSEAILAVGPRAQ
;
A
#
# COMPACT_ATOMS: atom_id res chain seq x y z
N MET A 1 27.65 31.39 -59.18
CA MET A 1 26.89 32.63 -59.37
C MET A 1 25.99 32.83 -58.14
N PHE A 2 26.13 34.08 -57.54
CA PHE A 2 25.32 34.72 -56.47
C PHE A 2 25.29 33.94 -55.13
N ARG A 3 26.04 34.25 -54.09
CA ARG A 3 26.32 35.50 -53.31
C ARG A 3 25.04 36.26 -52.99
N TYR A 4 24.53 36.12 -51.73
CA TYR A 4 24.09 37.27 -50.94
C TYR A 4 24.24 37.00 -49.45
N THR A 5 25.13 37.72 -48.87
CA THR A 5 25.38 38.12 -47.50
C THR A 5 24.21 38.93 -47.00
N PHE A 6 23.66 38.67 -45.81
CA PHE A 6 22.99 39.70 -45.04
C PHE A 6 23.30 39.56 -43.55
N LEU A 7 23.95 40.54 -43.09
CA LEU A 7 24.46 40.85 -41.77
C LEU A 7 23.53 41.96 -41.24
N VAL A 8 22.96 41.82 -40.08
CA VAL A 8 22.44 42.91 -39.23
C VAL A 8 22.14 42.26 -37.87
N LEU A 9 22.87 42.47 -36.85
CA LEU A 9 23.02 43.60 -35.92
C LEU A 9 22.06 43.48 -34.71
N SER A 10 22.66 43.15 -33.57
CA SER A 10 22.56 43.83 -32.26
C SER A 10 21.17 44.09 -31.67
N THR A 11 20.92 43.53 -30.49
CA THR A 11 20.71 44.42 -29.29
C THR A 11 20.81 43.59 -28.00
N VAL A 12 21.72 44.02 -27.18
CA VAL A 12 21.92 43.68 -25.78
C VAL A 12 20.84 44.41 -24.99
N PHE A 13 20.09 43.71 -24.16
CA PHE A 13 19.39 44.34 -23.04
C PHE A 13 19.77 43.64 -21.74
N LEU A 14 20.70 44.24 -21.07
CA LEU A 14 20.96 44.05 -19.66
C LEU A 14 19.90 44.85 -18.88
N VAL A 15 19.08 44.19 -18.11
CA VAL A 15 18.37 44.85 -17.02
C VAL A 15 18.68 44.09 -15.74
N SER A 16 19.63 44.67 -15.03
CA SER A 16 19.91 44.40 -13.63
C SER A 16 18.84 45.09 -12.79
N CYS A 17 18.17 44.35 -11.93
CA CYS A 17 17.51 44.91 -10.76
C CYS A 17 17.89 44.10 -9.54
N ALA A 18 18.89 44.58 -8.85
CA ALA A 18 19.18 44.23 -7.48
C ALA A 18 18.16 44.96 -6.59
N GLN A 19 17.43 44.22 -5.78
CA GLN A 19 16.77 44.79 -4.60
C GLN A 19 17.11 43.96 -3.38
N LEU A 20 18.01 44.54 -2.59
CA LEU A 20 18.22 44.20 -1.20
C LEU A 20 16.96 44.60 -0.41
N GLY A 21 16.39 43.65 0.27
CA GLY A 21 15.39 43.90 1.29
C GLY A 21 15.60 42.90 2.42
N SER A 22 16.48 43.28 3.36
CA SER A 22 16.63 42.57 4.63
C SER A 22 15.38 42.79 5.46
N ILE A 23 14.63 41.72 5.72
CA ILE A 23 13.73 41.66 6.87
C ILE A 23 14.07 40.39 7.63
N VAL A 24 14.80 40.57 8.71
CA VAL A 24 14.95 39.60 9.78
C VAL A 24 13.63 39.60 10.53
N GLN A 25 12.86 38.53 10.42
CA GLN A 25 11.78 38.25 11.32
C GLN A 25 11.91 36.80 11.77
N SER A 26 12.31 36.67 13.02
CA SER A 26 12.26 35.41 13.75
C SER A 26 10.81 34.93 13.81
N GLY A 27 10.52 33.92 13.06
CA GLY A 27 9.29 33.16 13.15
C GLY A 27 9.69 31.70 13.09
N SER A 28 9.49 31.00 14.16
CA SER A 28 9.58 29.54 14.25
C SER A 28 8.67 28.93 13.20
N THR A 29 9.25 28.58 12.06
CA THR A 29 8.55 27.78 11.06
C THR A 29 8.64 26.33 11.52
N GLN A 30 7.55 25.84 12.09
CA GLN A 30 7.26 24.43 12.08
C GLN A 30 7.29 24.02 10.61
N ASN A 31 8.26 23.20 10.26
CA ASN A 31 8.18 22.41 9.04
C ASN A 31 7.02 21.42 9.25
N GLU A 32 5.83 21.80 8.84
CA GLU A 32 4.83 20.82 8.46
C GLU A 32 5.37 20.18 7.19
N ASP A 33 6.06 19.06 7.36
CA ASP A 33 6.20 18.06 6.33
C ASP A 33 4.80 17.58 5.98
N ILE A 34 4.20 18.24 5.01
CA ILE A 34 2.99 17.78 4.35
C ILE A 34 3.44 16.63 3.45
N SER A 35 3.62 15.45 4.05
CA SER A 35 3.54 14.19 3.34
C SER A 35 2.05 13.86 3.20
N PRO A 36 1.42 13.97 2.03
CA PRO A 36 -0.04 13.96 1.93
C PRO A 36 -0.70 12.60 2.13
N PHE A 37 0.05 11.51 2.35
CA PHE A 37 -0.50 10.15 2.36
C PHE A 37 0.26 9.13 3.23
N ALA A 38 0.86 9.53 4.32
CA ALA A 38 1.42 8.58 5.27
C ALA A 38 0.77 8.74 6.64
N ASN A 39 -0.48 8.38 6.76
CA ASN A 39 -0.94 7.83 8.03
C ASN A 39 -0.20 6.50 8.16
N GLU A 40 0.81 6.45 9.02
CA GLU A 40 1.41 5.18 9.43
C GLU A 40 0.28 4.35 10.05
N ILE A 41 -0.18 3.34 9.29
CA ILE A 41 -1.18 2.42 9.80
C ILE A 41 -0.59 1.66 10.98
N THR A 42 -1.31 1.60 12.07
CA THR A 42 -0.91 0.87 13.26
C THR A 42 -1.38 -0.58 13.21
N GLU A 43 -0.71 -1.46 13.97
CA GLU A 43 -1.13 -2.85 14.08
C GLU A 43 -2.56 -2.95 14.68
N GLU A 44 -2.90 -2.10 15.63
CA GLU A 44 -4.23 -2.04 16.24
C GLU A 44 -5.30 -1.66 15.21
N GLU A 45 -5.05 -0.70 14.33
CA GLU A 45 -5.97 -0.32 13.25
C GLU A 45 -6.19 -1.47 12.28
N ILE A 46 -5.12 -2.22 11.92
CA ILE A 46 -5.24 -3.41 11.09
C ILE A 46 -6.10 -4.47 11.79
N LEU A 47 -5.78 -4.82 13.02
CA LEU A 47 -6.52 -5.86 13.75
C LEU A 47 -7.99 -5.49 13.93
N ASN A 48 -8.31 -4.21 14.13
CA ASN A 48 -9.69 -3.73 14.22
C ASN A 48 -10.41 -3.82 12.87
N GLN A 49 -9.76 -3.37 11.79
CA GLN A 49 -10.35 -3.35 10.45
C GLN A 49 -10.55 -4.76 9.87
N PHE A 50 -9.64 -5.68 10.20
CA PHE A 50 -9.67 -7.09 9.77
C PHE A 50 -10.14 -8.03 10.89
N SER A 51 -10.99 -7.55 11.81
CA SER A 51 -11.43 -8.30 13.00
C SER A 51 -12.17 -9.60 12.68
N ASP A 52 -12.69 -9.74 11.48
CA ASP A 52 -13.36 -10.96 10.98
C ASP A 52 -12.46 -11.83 10.08
N VAL A 53 -11.17 -11.53 10.03
CA VAL A 53 -10.17 -12.37 9.35
C VAL A 53 -9.29 -13.05 10.39
N PRO A 54 -9.25 -14.38 10.44
CA PRO A 54 -8.36 -15.10 11.33
C PRO A 54 -6.93 -15.05 10.80
N PHE A 55 -6.00 -14.49 11.59
CA PHE A 55 -4.57 -14.59 11.30
C PHE A 55 -3.93 -15.77 12.02
N PRO A 56 -2.95 -16.48 11.40
CA PRO A 56 -2.17 -17.48 12.10
C PRO A 56 -1.53 -16.91 13.39
N PRO A 57 -1.44 -17.67 14.48
CA PRO A 57 -0.98 -17.15 15.79
C PRO A 57 0.45 -16.60 15.81
N ASP A 58 1.29 -16.98 14.84
CA ASP A 58 2.68 -16.55 14.68
C ASP A 58 2.84 -15.46 13.58
N THR A 59 1.77 -14.82 13.21
CA THR A 59 1.77 -13.74 12.19
C THR A 59 2.58 -12.54 12.68
N ILE A 60 3.50 -12.08 11.82
CA ILE A 60 4.27 -10.85 12.01
C ILE A 60 3.89 -9.91 10.87
N LEU A 61 3.15 -8.85 11.18
CA LEU A 61 2.68 -7.86 10.20
C LEU A 61 3.84 -7.00 9.68
N ASP A 62 3.87 -6.77 8.37
CA ASP A 62 4.76 -5.79 7.73
C ASP A 62 3.97 -4.50 7.49
N LEU A 63 3.96 -3.63 8.49
CA LEU A 63 3.19 -2.38 8.46
C LEU A 63 3.67 -1.43 7.36
N THR A 64 4.96 -1.51 6.99
CA THR A 64 5.53 -0.62 5.97
C THR A 64 5.04 -0.93 4.56
N LYS A 65 4.57 -2.15 4.31
CA LYS A 65 4.00 -2.60 3.04
C LYS A 65 2.48 -2.68 3.07
N SER A 66 1.89 -2.64 4.27
CA SER A 66 0.46 -2.76 4.45
C SER A 66 -0.23 -1.42 4.21
N VAL A 67 -1.45 -1.47 3.68
CA VAL A 67 -2.24 -0.28 3.38
C VAL A 67 -3.71 -0.55 3.66
N VAL A 68 -4.40 0.43 4.24
CA VAL A 68 -5.86 0.45 4.34
C VAL A 68 -6.34 1.81 3.86
N VAL A 69 -7.31 1.81 2.98
CA VAL A 69 -7.91 3.03 2.40
C VAL A 69 -9.42 2.93 2.43
N GLY A 70 -10.08 4.06 2.58
CA GLY A 70 -11.54 4.13 2.69
C GLY A 70 -12.02 4.03 4.14
N ALA A 71 -13.32 4.03 4.31
CA ALA A 71 -13.97 3.98 5.61
C ALA A 71 -15.31 3.24 5.54
N GLU A 72 -15.83 2.84 6.69
CA GLU A 72 -17.11 2.18 6.86
C GLU A 72 -17.23 0.91 6.01
N GLU A 73 -18.21 0.83 5.11
CA GLU A 73 -18.46 -0.34 4.25
C GLU A 73 -17.64 -0.32 2.95
N ASN A 74 -17.07 0.83 2.58
CA ASN A 74 -16.33 1.04 1.32
C ASN A 74 -14.82 1.20 1.58
N TRP A 75 -14.23 0.20 2.22
CA TRP A 75 -12.78 0.17 2.45
C TRP A 75 -12.11 -0.94 1.64
N PHE A 76 -10.85 -0.73 1.34
CA PHE A 76 -9.93 -1.72 0.80
C PHE A 76 -8.70 -1.78 1.71
N GLY A 77 -8.24 -2.98 2.00
CA GLY A 77 -7.01 -3.18 2.75
C GLY A 77 -6.17 -4.28 2.13
N GLN A 78 -4.85 -4.06 2.15
CA GLN A 78 -3.87 -5.05 1.74
C GLN A 78 -2.83 -5.17 2.85
N ILE A 79 -2.74 -6.34 3.44
CA ILE A 79 -1.87 -6.65 4.57
C ILE A 79 -0.79 -7.61 4.13
N PHE A 80 0.45 -7.24 4.39
CA PHE A 80 1.62 -8.10 4.23
C PHE A 80 2.01 -8.67 5.58
N PHE A 81 2.26 -9.96 5.63
CA PHE A 81 2.73 -10.59 6.86
C PHE A 81 3.68 -11.76 6.58
N ASN A 82 4.51 -12.06 7.56
CA ASN A 82 5.36 -13.22 7.60
C ASN A 82 4.85 -14.20 8.65
N SER A 83 5.12 -15.49 8.44
CA SER A 83 4.83 -16.58 9.38
C SER A 83 5.99 -17.55 9.40
N ASN A 84 6.30 -18.10 10.57
CA ASN A 84 7.26 -19.18 10.71
C ASN A 84 6.73 -20.53 10.19
N ARG A 85 5.43 -20.60 9.89
CA ARG A 85 4.77 -21.77 9.33
C ARG A 85 5.09 -21.91 7.84
N SER A 86 5.12 -23.14 7.36
CA SER A 86 5.22 -23.38 5.93
C SER A 86 4.01 -22.83 5.18
N SER A 87 4.17 -22.56 3.90
CA SER A 87 3.07 -22.07 3.06
C SER A 87 1.84 -23.02 3.04
N ASN A 88 2.07 -24.32 3.19
CA ASN A 88 0.98 -25.29 3.26
C ASN A 88 0.23 -25.20 4.59
N GLU A 89 0.92 -24.98 5.70
CA GLU A 89 0.28 -24.78 7.02
C GLU A 89 -0.52 -23.48 7.05
N VAL A 90 0.02 -22.38 6.47
CA VAL A 90 -0.72 -21.10 6.35
C VAL A 90 -1.94 -21.28 5.46
N PHE A 91 -1.81 -21.99 4.34
CA PHE A 91 -2.93 -22.31 3.46
C PHE A 91 -4.03 -23.09 4.20
N SER A 92 -3.66 -24.18 4.90
CA SER A 92 -4.61 -24.98 5.69
C SER A 92 -5.26 -24.15 6.78
N TYR A 93 -4.48 -23.29 7.47
CA TYR A 93 -5.00 -22.42 8.52
C TYR A 93 -6.14 -21.54 8.02
N PHE A 94 -5.96 -20.82 6.92
CA PHE A 94 -7.03 -19.99 6.36
C PHE A 94 -8.23 -20.84 5.89
N LYS A 95 -7.96 -21.98 5.25
CA LYS A 95 -9.01 -22.88 4.78
C LYS A 95 -9.90 -23.39 5.92
N ASP A 96 -9.30 -23.65 7.07
CA ASP A 96 -10.00 -24.21 8.22
C ASP A 96 -10.72 -23.13 9.06
N HIS A 97 -10.16 -21.90 9.16
CA HIS A 97 -10.67 -20.90 10.11
C HIS A 97 -11.47 -19.76 9.46
N MET A 98 -11.28 -19.46 8.18
CA MET A 98 -12.08 -18.41 7.52
C MET A 98 -13.60 -18.71 7.56
N PRO A 99 -14.05 -19.97 7.38
CA PRO A 99 -15.49 -20.28 7.47
C PRO A 99 -16.10 -20.00 8.84
N ASP A 100 -15.32 -20.13 9.93
CA ASP A 100 -15.79 -19.88 11.30
C ASP A 100 -16.19 -18.40 11.52
N THR A 101 -15.65 -17.51 10.71
CA THR A 101 -15.92 -16.06 10.73
C THR A 101 -16.86 -15.61 9.62
N GLY A 102 -17.47 -16.55 8.91
CA GLY A 102 -18.51 -16.31 7.89
C GLY A 102 -17.99 -16.04 6.48
N TRP A 103 -16.72 -16.32 6.20
CA TRP A 103 -16.16 -16.27 4.85
C TRP A 103 -16.39 -17.57 4.10
N PHE A 104 -16.86 -17.50 2.87
CA PHE A 104 -17.09 -18.65 1.98
C PHE A 104 -15.95 -18.76 0.97
N LEU A 105 -15.30 -19.92 0.92
CA LEU A 105 -14.26 -20.20 -0.07
C LEU A 105 -14.89 -20.33 -1.46
N ILE A 106 -14.45 -19.51 -2.41
CA ILE A 106 -14.92 -19.54 -3.80
C ILE A 106 -13.86 -20.02 -4.79
N MET A 107 -12.58 -19.90 -4.44
CA MET A 107 -11.48 -20.43 -5.28
C MET A 107 -10.26 -20.72 -4.42
N GLU A 108 -9.57 -21.80 -4.76
CA GLU A 108 -8.28 -22.15 -4.17
C GLU A 108 -7.32 -22.69 -5.22
N GLN A 109 -6.04 -22.42 -5.04
CA GLN A 109 -4.97 -23.04 -5.81
C GLN A 109 -3.77 -23.33 -4.92
N GLN A 110 -3.23 -24.54 -5.08
CA GLN A 110 -2.03 -24.97 -4.36
C GLN A 110 -1.06 -25.61 -5.35
N GLY A 111 -0.07 -24.84 -5.79
CA GLY A 111 0.89 -25.26 -6.83
C GLY A 111 2.09 -24.31 -6.83
N ASN A 112 2.50 -23.84 -8.01
CA ASN A 112 3.54 -22.81 -8.14
C ASN A 112 3.08 -21.48 -7.51
N GLN A 113 1.81 -21.16 -7.70
CA GLN A 113 1.12 -20.11 -6.98
C GLN A 113 0.22 -20.75 -5.94
N ILE A 114 0.14 -20.15 -4.76
CA ILE A 114 -0.72 -20.62 -3.66
C ILE A 114 -1.61 -19.44 -3.30
N PHE A 115 -2.92 -19.63 -3.48
CA PHE A 115 -3.88 -18.61 -3.09
C PHE A 115 -5.23 -19.23 -2.71
N LEU A 116 -5.98 -18.41 -1.94
CA LEU A 116 -7.37 -18.67 -1.57
C LEU A 116 -8.16 -17.40 -1.84
N VAL A 117 -9.37 -17.55 -2.33
CA VAL A 117 -10.31 -16.44 -2.55
C VAL A 117 -11.60 -16.76 -1.80
N TYR A 118 -12.03 -15.80 -1.02
CA TYR A 118 -13.24 -15.90 -0.20
C TYR A 118 -14.20 -14.76 -0.52
N GLU A 119 -15.47 -15.00 -0.26
CA GLU A 119 -16.48 -13.95 -0.24
C GLU A 119 -17.22 -13.94 1.08
N LYS A 120 -17.65 -12.76 1.51
CA LYS A 120 -18.53 -12.54 2.66
C LYS A 120 -19.34 -11.26 2.41
N ASP A 121 -20.66 -11.39 2.38
CA ASP A 121 -21.56 -10.29 2.06
C ASP A 121 -21.20 -9.62 0.71
N LEU A 122 -20.84 -8.36 0.74
CA LEU A 122 -20.40 -7.59 -0.44
C LEU A 122 -18.88 -7.45 -0.54
N ARG A 123 -18.11 -8.27 0.19
CA ARG A 123 -16.65 -8.23 0.23
C ARG A 123 -16.02 -9.49 -0.36
N VAL A 124 -14.81 -9.31 -0.85
CA VAL A 124 -13.92 -10.39 -1.29
C VAL A 124 -12.63 -10.31 -0.52
N ALA A 125 -12.11 -11.44 -0.09
CA ALA A 125 -10.79 -11.59 0.50
C ALA A 125 -9.94 -12.50 -0.39
N ILE A 126 -8.69 -12.09 -0.66
CA ILE A 126 -7.71 -12.86 -1.43
C ILE A 126 -6.47 -13.04 -0.57
N VAL A 127 -6.10 -14.29 -0.30
CA VAL A 127 -4.89 -14.65 0.41
C VAL A 127 -3.90 -15.24 -0.59
N ASN A 128 -2.81 -14.54 -0.88
CA ASN A 128 -1.69 -15.05 -1.67
C ASN A 128 -0.55 -15.45 -0.74
N ILE A 129 0.00 -16.65 -0.94
CA ILE A 129 1.02 -17.21 -0.05
C ILE A 129 2.28 -17.56 -0.85
N ALA A 130 3.40 -16.99 -0.44
CA ALA A 130 4.71 -17.27 -1.02
C ALA A 130 5.56 -18.15 -0.10
N ARG A 131 6.24 -19.16 -0.69
CA ARG A 131 7.20 -19.99 0.03
C ARG A 131 8.47 -19.21 0.30
N LYS A 132 8.97 -19.27 1.53
CA LYS A 132 10.27 -18.74 1.90
C LYS A 132 11.19 -19.87 2.35
N ARG A 133 12.50 -19.60 2.45
CA ARG A 133 13.47 -20.58 2.93
C ARG A 133 13.17 -21.01 4.40
N ALA A 134 12.68 -20.08 5.20
CA ALA A 134 12.21 -20.32 6.56
C ALA A 134 10.81 -19.70 6.68
N GLY A 135 9.79 -20.55 6.77
CA GLY A 135 8.39 -20.11 6.85
C GLY A 135 7.76 -19.70 5.53
N SER A 136 6.91 -18.70 5.59
CA SER A 136 6.16 -18.17 4.45
C SER A 136 5.94 -16.66 4.59
N GLU A 137 5.63 -16.02 3.47
CA GLU A 137 5.13 -14.65 3.39
C GLU A 137 3.74 -14.70 2.77
N ALA A 138 2.83 -13.91 3.25
CA ALA A 138 1.51 -13.84 2.67
C ALA A 138 1.04 -12.39 2.49
N ILE A 139 0.15 -12.23 1.51
CA ILE A 139 -0.55 -10.99 1.22
C ILE A 139 -2.04 -11.30 1.32
N LEU A 140 -2.70 -10.64 2.25
CA LEU A 140 -4.15 -10.65 2.36
C LEU A 140 -4.69 -9.34 1.81
N ALA A 141 -5.54 -9.41 0.81
CA ALA A 141 -6.28 -8.26 0.29
C ALA A 141 -7.77 -8.44 0.57
N VAL A 142 -8.42 -7.43 1.14
CA VAL A 142 -9.88 -7.43 1.38
C VAL A 142 -10.45 -6.14 0.80
N GLY A 143 -11.57 -6.25 0.14
CA GLY A 143 -12.25 -5.09 -0.41
C GLY A 143 -13.65 -5.39 -0.90
N PRO A 144 -14.38 -4.38 -1.39
CA PRO A 144 -15.72 -4.57 -1.93
C PRO A 144 -15.68 -5.44 -3.19
N ARG A 145 -16.70 -6.28 -3.34
CA ARG A 145 -16.91 -7.07 -4.55
C ARG A 145 -17.42 -6.15 -5.68
N ALA A 146 -16.81 -6.24 -6.85
CA ALA A 146 -17.34 -5.59 -8.04
C ALA A 146 -18.76 -6.12 -8.35
N GLN A 147 -19.66 -5.22 -8.64
CA GLN A 147 -21.04 -5.52 -9.05
C GLN A 147 -21.15 -5.61 -10.57
#